data_492931975c7aca1df08ffb40ed2e81c2
#
_entry.id   492931975c7aca1df08ffb40ed2e81c2
#
_cell.length_a   1.000
_cell.length_b   1.000
_cell.length_c   1.000
_cell.angle_alpha   90.00
_cell.angle_beta   90.00
_cell.angle_gamma   90.00
#
_symmetry.space_group_name_H-M   'P 1'
#
loop_
_entity.id
_entity.type
_entity.pdbx_description
1 polymer ?
#
loop_
_entity_poly.entity_id
_entity_poly.type
_entity_poly.pdbx_seq_one_letter_code
_entity_poly.pdbx_strand_id
1 'polypeptide(L)' 'MGKSKKTEIDRERIESEIRTLTSKMDAPTSDIGDWKIIKIYEARLSGESDPYDYEELKAARQAVRDEINELQAQLKGAE' A
#
# COMPACT_ATOMS: atom_id res chain seq x y z
N MET A 1 30.91 -13.17 2.65
CA MET A 1 31.05 -11.95 3.41
C MET A 1 30.37 -10.78 2.75
N GLY A 2 30.87 -10.30 1.61
CA GLY A 2 30.22 -9.21 0.92
C GLY A 2 28.78 -9.50 0.49
N LYS A 3 28.51 -10.76 0.12
CA LYS A 3 27.16 -11.17 -0.30
C LYS A 3 26.15 -11.12 0.83
N SER A 4 26.52 -11.58 2.02
CA SER A 4 25.62 -11.53 3.19
C SER A 4 25.26 -10.11 3.57
N LYS A 5 26.23 -9.23 3.60
CA LYS A 5 26.02 -7.82 3.91
C LYS A 5 25.15 -7.14 2.89
N LYS A 6 25.35 -7.44 1.61
CA LYS A 6 24.54 -6.90 0.51
C LYS A 6 23.10 -7.39 0.62
N THR A 7 22.91 -8.65 0.94
CA THR A 7 21.57 -9.24 1.10
C THR A 7 20.81 -8.57 2.24
N GLU A 8 21.49 -8.30 3.36
CA GLU A 8 20.87 -7.62 4.50
C GLU A 8 20.44 -6.20 4.15
N ILE A 9 21.27 -5.45 3.41
CA ILE A 9 20.95 -4.09 2.97
C ILE A 9 19.75 -4.10 2.03
N ASP A 10 19.73 -5.03 1.09
CA ASP A 10 18.62 -5.16 0.15
C ASP A 10 17.33 -5.54 0.87
N ARG A 11 17.42 -6.42 1.84
CA ARG A 11 16.28 -6.83 2.66
C ARG A 11 15.71 -5.65 3.43
N GLU A 12 16.56 -4.87 4.09
CA GLU A 12 16.14 -3.69 4.83
C GLU A 12 15.46 -2.67 3.93
N ARG A 13 15.99 -2.48 2.73
CA ARG A 13 15.40 -1.56 1.77
C ARG A 13 14.01 -2.03 1.34
N ILE A 14 13.86 -3.31 1.04
CA ILE A 14 12.57 -3.88 0.66
C ILE A 14 11.56 -3.75 1.79
N GLU A 15 11.97 -4.08 3.01
CA GLU A 15 11.11 -3.94 4.18
C GLU A 15 10.67 -2.49 4.38
N SER A 16 11.59 -1.54 4.18
CA SER A 16 11.29 -0.12 4.28
C SER A 16 10.28 0.32 3.22
N GLU A 17 10.43 -0.16 1.99
CA GLU A 17 9.48 0.13 0.91
C GLU A 17 8.10 -0.42 1.22
N ILE A 18 8.02 -1.63 1.76
CA ILE A 18 6.75 -2.23 2.17
C ILE A 18 6.08 -1.37 3.24
N ARG A 19 6.83 -0.91 4.24
CA ARG A 19 6.29 -0.04 5.28
C ARG A 19 5.77 1.27 4.71
N THR A 20 6.50 1.86 3.77
CA THR A 20 6.10 3.10 3.11
C THR A 20 4.80 2.92 2.33
N LEU A 21 4.70 1.84 1.55
CA LEU A 21 3.51 1.54 0.77
C LEU A 21 2.31 1.24 1.67
N THR A 22 2.53 0.49 2.74
CA THR A 22 1.47 0.21 3.71
C THR A 22 0.96 1.49 4.35
N SER A 23 1.86 2.41 4.69
CA SER A 23 1.49 3.70 5.27
C SER A 23 0.63 4.54 4.31
N LYS A 24 0.86 4.44 3.00
CA LYS A 24 0.03 5.14 2.02
C LYS A 24 -1.42 4.72 2.08
N MET A 25 -1.68 3.46 2.44
CA MET A 25 -3.05 2.96 2.55
C MET A 25 -3.69 3.31 3.89
N ASP A 26 -2.89 3.52 4.93
CA ASP A 26 -3.38 3.73 6.29
C ASP A 26 -3.38 5.21 6.72
N ALA A 27 -2.46 6.01 6.17
CA ALA A 27 -2.27 7.38 6.64
C ALA A 27 -3.48 8.27 6.37
N PRO A 28 -3.91 9.09 7.35
CA PRO A 28 -5.07 9.96 7.18
C PRO A 28 -4.84 11.10 6.20
N THR A 29 -3.60 11.34 5.79
CA THR A 29 -3.25 12.39 4.81
C THR A 29 -2.95 11.84 3.43
N SER A 30 -3.01 10.53 3.25
CA SER A 30 -2.70 9.91 1.96
C SER A 30 -3.89 10.00 1.01
N ASP A 31 -3.63 10.30 -0.26
CA ASP A 31 -4.67 10.36 -1.30
C ASP A 31 -5.35 9.01 -1.54
N ILE A 32 -4.71 7.92 -1.16
CA ILE A 32 -5.26 6.57 -1.31
C ILE A 32 -5.52 5.90 0.04
N GLY A 33 -5.55 6.68 1.11
CA GLY A 33 -5.70 6.16 2.46
C GLY A 33 -7.09 5.62 2.77
N ASP A 34 -7.18 4.83 3.82
CA ASP A 34 -8.43 4.23 4.29
C ASP A 34 -9.52 5.28 4.56
N TRP A 35 -9.12 6.49 4.92
CA TRP A 35 -10.07 7.56 5.22
C TRP A 35 -10.99 7.88 4.03
N LYS A 36 -10.49 7.78 2.80
CA LYS A 36 -11.32 8.00 1.61
C LYS A 36 -12.35 6.89 1.42
N ILE A 37 -11.95 5.66 1.68
CA ILE A 37 -12.87 4.51 1.63
C ILE A 37 -13.98 4.70 2.64
N ILE A 38 -13.65 5.12 3.85
CA ILE A 38 -14.63 5.38 4.91
C ILE A 38 -15.60 6.47 4.48
N LYS A 39 -15.11 7.55 3.88
CA LYS A 39 -15.95 8.65 3.41
C LYS A 39 -16.93 8.20 2.31
N ILE A 40 -16.47 7.37 1.39
CA ILE A 40 -17.31 6.80 0.33
C ILE A 40 -18.40 5.94 0.95
N TYR A 41 -18.03 5.09 1.89
CA TYR A 41 -18.96 4.19 2.57
C TYR A 41 -20.03 4.97 3.33
N GLU A 42 -19.63 5.99 4.09
CA GLU A 42 -20.56 6.85 4.81
C GLU A 42 -21.55 7.54 3.86
N ALA A 43 -21.05 8.07 2.75
CA ALA A 43 -21.89 8.73 1.74
C ALA A 43 -22.93 7.78 1.17
N ARG A 44 -22.52 6.55 0.85
CA ARG A 44 -23.43 5.53 0.32
C ARG A 44 -24.52 5.15 1.33
N LEU A 45 -24.15 5.02 2.58
CA LEU A 45 -25.11 4.72 3.66
C LEU A 45 -26.13 5.84 3.83
N SER A 46 -25.74 7.09 3.56
CA SER A 46 -26.62 8.26 3.64
C SER A 46 -27.38 8.53 2.35
N GLY A 47 -27.19 7.71 1.33
CA GLY A 47 -27.83 7.90 0.02
C GLY A 47 -27.21 9.01 -0.81
N GLU A 48 -26.03 9.46 -0.47
CA GLU A 48 -25.32 10.52 -1.18
C GLU A 48 -24.39 9.92 -2.24
N SER A 49 -23.99 10.76 -3.21
CA SER A 49 -23.03 10.37 -4.23
C SER A 49 -21.64 10.19 -3.61
N ASP A 50 -20.82 9.31 -4.21
CA ASP A 50 -19.45 9.11 -3.78
C ASP A 50 -18.68 10.44 -3.83
N PRO A 51 -18.02 10.85 -2.73
CA PRO A 51 -17.24 12.09 -2.72
C PRO A 51 -15.93 11.99 -3.50
N TYR A 52 -15.51 10.77 -3.85
CA TYR A 52 -14.30 10.50 -4.62
C TYR A 52 -14.59 9.44 -5.66
N ASP A 53 -13.76 9.38 -6.71
CA ASP A 53 -13.88 8.34 -7.73
C ASP A 53 -13.46 6.99 -7.14
N TYR A 54 -14.44 6.16 -6.81
CA TYR A 54 -14.20 4.86 -6.17
C TYR A 54 -13.38 3.93 -7.06
N GLU A 55 -13.68 3.89 -8.36
CA GLU A 55 -12.98 2.98 -9.27
C GLU A 55 -11.50 3.35 -9.39
N GLU A 56 -11.20 4.64 -9.49
CA GLU A 56 -9.83 5.13 -9.53
C GLU A 56 -9.10 4.82 -8.23
N LEU A 57 -9.75 5.08 -7.09
CA LEU A 57 -9.19 4.81 -5.78
C LEU A 57 -8.94 3.32 -5.59
N LYS A 58 -9.88 2.49 -5.99
CA LYS A 58 -9.76 1.04 -5.92
C LYS A 58 -8.56 0.54 -6.72
N ALA A 59 -8.40 1.05 -7.95
CA ALA A 59 -7.29 0.68 -8.81
C ALA A 59 -5.95 1.10 -8.22
N ALA A 60 -5.87 2.31 -7.67
CA ALA A 60 -4.65 2.82 -7.06
C ALA A 60 -4.26 1.99 -5.83
N ARG A 61 -5.23 1.66 -5.00
CA ARG A 61 -4.99 0.83 -3.81
C ARG A 61 -4.58 -0.59 -4.19
N GLN A 62 -5.19 -1.15 -5.24
CA GLN A 62 -4.82 -2.47 -5.72
C GLN A 62 -3.40 -2.49 -6.27
N ALA A 63 -3.00 -1.45 -6.99
CA ALA A 63 -1.62 -1.34 -7.49
C ALA A 63 -0.61 -1.34 -6.35
N VAL A 64 -0.92 -0.67 -5.25
CA VAL A 64 -0.06 -0.67 -4.06
C VAL A 64 0.02 -2.05 -3.43
N ARG A 65 -1.12 -2.73 -3.31
CA ARG A 65 -1.14 -4.11 -2.78
C ARG A 65 -0.31 -5.05 -3.63
N ASP A 66 -0.43 -4.95 -4.95
CA ASP A 66 0.33 -5.79 -5.87
C ASP A 66 1.83 -5.55 -5.73
N GLU A 67 2.22 -4.29 -5.56
CA GLU A 67 3.62 -3.93 -5.35
C GLU A 67 4.14 -4.47 -4.02
N ILE A 68 3.35 -4.37 -2.95
CA ILE A 68 3.70 -4.94 -1.64
C ILE A 68 3.87 -6.46 -1.77
N ASN A 69 2.96 -7.13 -2.46
CA ASN A 69 3.03 -8.57 -2.65
C ASN A 69 4.29 -8.98 -3.41
N GLU A 70 4.65 -8.21 -4.42
CA GLU A 70 5.87 -8.46 -5.19
C GLU A 70 7.12 -8.29 -4.32
N LEU A 71 7.16 -7.24 -3.50
CA LEU A 71 8.27 -7.01 -2.59
C LEU A 71 8.37 -8.11 -1.53
N GLN A 72 7.25 -8.56 -1.02
CA GLN A 72 7.22 -9.68 -0.08
C GLN A 72 7.74 -10.97 -0.71
N ALA A 73 7.41 -11.20 -1.99
CA ALA A 73 7.93 -12.34 -2.73
C ALA A 73 9.45 -12.25 -2.89
N GLN A 74 9.98 -11.05 -3.11
CA GLN A 74 11.42 -10.83 -3.19
C GLN A 74 12.11 -11.15 -1.85
N LEU A 75 11.51 -10.75 -0.74
CA LEU A 75 12.03 -11.09 0.58
C LEU A 75 12.07 -12.60 0.80
N LYS A 76 11.01 -13.27 0.39
CA LYS A 76 10.90 -14.71 0.51
C LYS A 76 11.97 -15.42 -0.32
N GLY A 77 12.21 -14.91 -1.53
CA GLY A 77 13.23 -15.44 -2.42
C GLY A 77 14.65 -15.22 -1.92
N ALA A 78 14.85 -14.20 -1.09
CA ALA A 78 16.17 -13.89 -0.51
C ALA A 78 16.54 -14.76 0.69
N GLU A 79 15.58 -15.46 1.25
CA GLU A 79 15.82 -16.39 2.35
C GLU A 79 16.40 -17.69 1.83
#